data_40a6bedbb4f28ee5fa9405b86103437b
#
_entry.id   40a6bedbb4f28ee5fa9405b86103437b
#
_cell.length_a   1.000
_cell.length_b   1.000
_cell.length_c   1.000
_cell.angle_alpha   90.00
_cell.angle_beta   90.00
_cell.angle_gamma   90.00
#
_symmetry.space_group_name_H-M   'P 1'
#
loop_
_entity.id
_entity.type
_entity.pdbx_description
1 polymer ?
#
loop_
_entity_poly.entity_id
_entity_poly.type
_entity_poly.pdbx_seq_one_letter_code
_entity_poly.pdbx_strand_id
1 'polypeptide(L)'
;MCTTTLYRYIDDQRLEIRNIDLVEKANRRTKQHKSTKHKRLAGCSMEERPKAVERRKQFGHWEMDTVVGKRNGRESVILSLIERKTRCQLLRLIDGRDSDSVEFALREIKLEWGDCLRTITADNGPEFSTLNKAFEDTDTDIFYAHSYTSCDRGSNEVHNRMIRRDYPKGESLDDVSPSQVLATQDRLNGLPRRKLDYRSPPGVF
;
A
#
# COMPACT_ATOMS: atom_id res chain seq x y z
N MET A 1 -29.08 15.39 -20.29
CA MET A 1 -28.64 13.98 -20.53
C MET A 1 -27.25 13.82 -19.89
N CYS A 2 -27.00 12.76 -19.10
CA CYS A 2 -25.67 12.55 -18.54
C CYS A 2 -24.76 11.80 -19.53
N THR A 3 -23.45 11.95 -19.37
CA THR A 3 -22.43 11.34 -20.24
C THR A 3 -22.57 9.81 -20.33
N THR A 4 -22.91 9.15 -19.22
CA THR A 4 -23.12 7.70 -19.17
C THR A 4 -24.29 7.24 -20.04
N THR A 5 -25.38 8.02 -20.09
CA THR A 5 -26.56 7.72 -20.94
C THR A 5 -26.19 7.85 -22.41
N LEU A 6 -25.39 8.86 -22.77
CA LEU A 6 -24.93 9.03 -24.16
C LEU A 6 -24.08 7.83 -24.61
N TYR A 7 -23.14 7.38 -23.80
CA TYR A 7 -22.34 6.20 -24.14
C TYR A 7 -23.18 4.93 -24.26
N ARG A 8 -24.22 4.75 -23.43
CA ARG A 8 -25.16 3.64 -23.58
C ARG A 8 -25.90 3.69 -24.92
N TYR A 9 -26.35 4.87 -25.37
CA TYR A 9 -27.02 5.00 -26.64
C TYR A 9 -26.10 4.67 -27.83
N ILE A 10 -24.80 4.97 -27.71
CA ILE A 10 -23.79 4.58 -28.69
C ILE A 10 -23.58 3.05 -28.66
N ASP A 11 -23.47 2.46 -27.48
CA ASP A 11 -23.31 1.02 -27.30
C ASP A 11 -24.54 0.24 -27.85
N ASP A 12 -25.74 0.77 -27.60
CA ASP A 12 -27.01 0.22 -28.09
C ASP A 12 -27.30 0.53 -29.57
N GLN A 13 -26.38 1.18 -30.27
CA GLN A 13 -26.51 1.60 -31.67
C GLN A 13 -27.76 2.47 -31.97
N ARG A 14 -28.17 3.28 -30.98
CA ARG A 14 -29.31 4.20 -31.12
C ARG A 14 -28.93 5.54 -31.78
N LEU A 15 -27.65 5.76 -32.00
CA LEU A 15 -27.05 6.93 -32.61
C LEU A 15 -26.27 6.50 -33.85
N GLU A 16 -26.11 7.38 -34.80
CA GLU A 16 -25.30 7.14 -36.03
C GLU A 16 -23.82 6.95 -35.69
N ILE A 17 -23.36 7.56 -34.57
CA ILE A 17 -21.98 7.42 -34.06
C ILE A 17 -21.80 6.03 -33.48
N ARG A 18 -20.75 5.34 -33.89
CA ARG A 18 -20.37 4.01 -33.41
C ARG A 18 -19.18 4.05 -32.45
N ASN A 19 -19.00 3.01 -31.69
CA ASN A 19 -17.87 2.87 -30.76
C ASN A 19 -16.49 3.04 -31.42
N ILE A 20 -16.35 2.68 -32.69
CA ILE A 20 -15.12 2.82 -33.47
C ILE A 20 -14.78 4.29 -33.75
N ASP A 21 -15.81 5.15 -33.82
CA ASP A 21 -15.63 6.57 -34.08
C ASP A 21 -15.18 7.36 -32.85
N LEU A 22 -15.16 6.70 -31.66
CA LEU A 22 -14.71 7.27 -30.40
C LEU A 22 -13.23 6.99 -30.18
N VAL A 23 -12.40 8.03 -30.20
CA VAL A 23 -10.94 7.94 -30.07
C VAL A 23 -10.49 7.10 -28.86
N GLU A 24 -11.13 7.28 -27.70
CA GLU A 24 -10.79 6.53 -26.50
C GLU A 24 -11.20 5.05 -26.55
N LYS A 25 -12.30 4.72 -27.24
CA LYS A 25 -12.74 3.32 -27.41
C LYS A 25 -11.97 2.61 -28.52
N ALA A 26 -11.63 3.30 -29.61
CA ALA A 26 -10.81 2.75 -30.68
C ALA A 26 -9.40 2.38 -30.22
N ASN A 27 -8.83 3.16 -29.29
CA ASN A 27 -7.51 2.90 -28.71
C ASN A 27 -7.54 1.97 -27.47
N ARG A 28 -8.70 1.49 -27.07
CA ARG A 28 -8.84 0.62 -25.91
C ARG A 28 -8.31 -0.78 -26.24
N ARG A 29 -7.05 -1.04 -25.88
CA ARG A 29 -6.51 -2.40 -25.89
C ARG A 29 -7.39 -3.27 -24.99
N THR A 30 -8.07 -4.25 -25.56
CA THR A 30 -8.70 -5.32 -24.78
C THR A 30 -7.64 -5.96 -23.92
N LYS A 31 -7.72 -5.75 -22.60
CA LYS A 31 -6.85 -6.46 -21.65
C LYS A 31 -7.19 -7.93 -21.82
N GLN A 32 -6.30 -8.68 -22.49
CA GLN A 32 -6.35 -10.14 -22.41
C GLN A 32 -6.23 -10.51 -20.93
N HIS A 33 -7.25 -11.13 -20.39
CA HIS A 33 -7.22 -11.76 -19.07
C HIS A 33 -6.18 -12.90 -19.14
N LYS A 34 -4.93 -12.57 -18.89
CA LYS A 34 -3.95 -13.62 -18.60
C LYS A 34 -4.38 -14.22 -17.27
N SER A 35 -4.73 -15.50 -17.26
CA SER A 35 -4.92 -16.25 -16.04
C SER A 35 -3.62 -16.16 -15.25
N THR A 36 -3.61 -15.37 -14.20
CA THR A 36 -2.46 -15.24 -13.31
C THR A 36 -2.44 -16.50 -12.46
N LYS A 37 -1.42 -17.35 -12.65
CA LYS A 37 -1.15 -18.44 -11.71
C LYS A 37 -1.00 -17.81 -10.34
N HIS A 38 -1.86 -18.21 -9.39
CA HIS A 38 -1.74 -17.77 -8.01
C HIS A 38 -0.36 -18.17 -7.49
N LYS A 39 0.47 -17.18 -7.15
CA LYS A 39 1.74 -17.45 -6.48
C LYS A 39 1.41 -18.04 -5.11
N ARG A 40 2.17 -19.07 -4.71
CA ARG A 40 2.10 -19.61 -3.34
C ARG A 40 2.35 -18.45 -2.36
N LEU A 41 1.51 -18.34 -1.34
CA LEU A 41 1.69 -17.34 -0.28
C LEU A 41 2.95 -17.64 0.53
N ALA A 42 3.65 -16.61 0.95
CA ALA A 42 4.84 -16.74 1.80
C ALA A 42 4.51 -17.16 3.24
N GLY A 43 3.23 -17.09 3.65
CA GLY A 43 2.76 -17.44 4.98
C GLY A 43 1.23 -17.48 5.05
N CYS A 44 0.65 -17.15 6.22
CA CYS A 44 -0.79 -17.14 6.47
C CYS A 44 -1.52 -16.20 5.52
N SER A 45 -2.67 -16.66 5.01
CA SER A 45 -3.53 -15.86 4.15
C SER A 45 -4.18 -14.71 4.91
N MET A 46 -4.39 -13.59 4.24
CA MET A 46 -5.19 -12.48 4.77
C MET A 46 -6.61 -12.92 5.18
N GLU A 47 -7.16 -13.96 4.60
CA GLU A 47 -8.48 -14.51 4.93
C GLU A 47 -8.51 -15.15 6.33
N GLU A 48 -7.37 -15.65 6.80
CA GLU A 48 -7.21 -16.24 8.14
C GLU A 48 -7.07 -15.17 9.23
N ARG A 49 -6.96 -13.91 8.83
CA ARG A 49 -6.80 -12.77 9.73
C ARG A 49 -8.01 -12.60 10.65
N PRO A 50 -7.81 -12.38 11.97
CA PRO A 50 -8.90 -12.18 12.90
C PRO A 50 -9.86 -11.06 12.46
N LYS A 51 -11.16 -11.27 12.56
CA LYS A 51 -12.20 -10.27 12.23
C LYS A 51 -12.07 -8.97 13.04
N ALA A 52 -11.39 -9.02 14.18
CA ALA A 52 -11.08 -7.83 15.00
C ALA A 52 -10.25 -6.80 14.22
N VAL A 53 -9.33 -7.26 13.37
CA VAL A 53 -8.48 -6.42 12.51
C VAL A 53 -9.34 -5.62 11.50
N GLU A 54 -10.39 -6.25 10.96
CA GLU A 54 -11.33 -5.62 10.02
C GLU A 54 -12.12 -4.48 10.65
N ARG A 55 -12.46 -4.62 11.94
CA ARG A 55 -13.25 -3.62 12.67
C ARG A 55 -12.51 -2.32 12.92
N ARG A 56 -11.16 -2.31 12.80
CA ARG A 56 -10.30 -1.13 12.99
C ARG A 56 -10.53 -0.39 14.32
N LYS A 57 -10.92 -1.13 15.37
CA LYS A 57 -11.18 -0.56 16.70
C LYS A 57 -9.98 -0.69 17.64
N GLN A 58 -9.12 -1.65 17.37
CA GLN A 58 -7.95 -1.96 18.18
C GLN A 58 -6.68 -1.41 17.50
N PHE A 59 -5.78 -0.85 18.28
CA PHE A 59 -4.47 -0.40 17.83
C PHE A 59 -3.50 -1.57 17.69
N GLY A 60 -2.53 -1.43 16.77
CA GLY A 60 -1.47 -2.42 16.57
C GLY A 60 -1.63 -3.28 15.32
N HIS A 61 -2.58 -2.98 14.46
CA HIS A 61 -2.79 -3.69 13.20
C HIS A 61 -2.27 -2.86 12.02
N TRP A 62 -1.18 -3.32 11.40
CA TRP A 62 -0.45 -2.57 10.40
C TRP A 62 -0.60 -3.15 8.99
N GLU A 63 -0.63 -2.30 8.00
CA GLU A 63 -0.54 -2.64 6.59
C GLU A 63 0.83 -2.15 6.08
N MET A 64 1.60 -3.02 5.45
CA MET A 64 2.95 -2.73 4.96
C MET A 64 2.99 -2.72 3.44
N ASP A 65 3.77 -1.79 2.87
CA ASP A 65 3.98 -1.65 1.43
C ASP A 65 5.32 -0.99 1.15
N THR A 66 5.77 -1.04 -0.10
CA THR A 66 6.95 -0.31 -0.57
C THR A 66 6.56 0.77 -1.58
N VAL A 67 7.12 1.97 -1.42
CA VAL A 67 6.95 3.08 -2.37
C VAL A 67 8.23 3.22 -3.19
N VAL A 68 8.15 2.82 -4.45
CA VAL A 68 9.28 2.77 -5.39
C VAL A 68 9.31 4.04 -6.24
N GLY A 69 10.44 4.72 -6.36
CA GLY A 69 10.67 5.86 -7.24
C GLY A 69 10.71 5.44 -8.70
N LYS A 70 11.89 5.34 -9.26
CA LYS A 70 12.13 4.72 -10.57
C LYS A 70 12.01 3.20 -10.48
N ARG A 71 11.68 2.55 -11.59
CA ARG A 71 11.52 1.10 -11.67
C ARG A 71 12.74 0.42 -12.30
N ASN A 72 13.94 0.82 -11.93
CA ASN A 72 15.19 0.21 -12.41
C ASN A 72 15.67 -0.98 -11.54
N GLY A 73 15.03 -1.21 -10.38
CA GLY A 73 15.28 -2.38 -9.52
C GLY A 73 16.50 -2.29 -8.61
N ARG A 74 17.22 -1.16 -8.60
CA ARG A 74 18.47 -0.98 -7.82
C ARG A 74 18.50 0.30 -7.00
N GLU A 75 17.40 1.02 -6.90
CA GLU A 75 17.30 2.27 -6.18
C GLU A 75 16.74 2.09 -4.79
N SER A 76 17.05 3.03 -3.93
CA SER A 76 16.43 3.20 -2.62
C SER A 76 14.91 3.24 -2.76
N VAL A 77 14.20 2.66 -1.80
CA VAL A 77 12.74 2.67 -1.75
C VAL A 77 12.27 3.07 -0.35
N ILE A 78 11.04 3.53 -0.24
CA ILE A 78 10.47 3.85 1.07
C ILE A 78 9.61 2.67 1.53
N LEU A 79 9.98 2.03 2.64
CA LEU A 79 9.14 1.11 3.38
C LEU A 79 8.08 1.91 4.13
N SER A 80 6.81 1.56 3.98
CA SER A 80 5.67 2.23 4.60
C SER A 80 4.85 1.24 5.40
N LEU A 81 4.63 1.53 6.68
CA LEU A 81 3.68 0.83 7.54
C LEU A 81 2.58 1.80 7.95
N ILE A 82 1.33 1.37 7.85
CA ILE A 82 0.16 2.19 8.19
C ILE A 82 -0.68 1.46 9.21
N GLU A 83 -0.88 2.07 10.37
CA GLU A 83 -1.75 1.53 11.40
C GLU A 83 -3.23 1.73 11.02
N ARG A 84 -4.03 0.67 11.14
CA ARG A 84 -5.39 0.62 10.56
C ARG A 84 -6.43 1.45 11.31
N LYS A 85 -6.29 1.63 12.62
CA LYS A 85 -7.22 2.41 13.46
C LYS A 85 -6.90 3.90 13.41
N THR A 86 -5.68 4.26 13.80
CA THR A 86 -5.24 5.65 13.98
C THR A 86 -4.77 6.30 12.70
N ARG A 87 -4.45 5.50 11.67
CA ARG A 87 -3.80 5.98 10.44
C ARG A 87 -2.40 6.54 10.68
N CYS A 88 -1.77 6.18 11.79
CA CYS A 88 -0.37 6.46 12.04
C CYS A 88 0.48 5.77 10.97
N GLN A 89 1.46 6.49 10.48
CA GLN A 89 2.33 6.04 9.40
C GLN A 89 3.77 6.03 9.86
N LEU A 90 4.46 4.92 9.62
CA LEU A 90 5.90 4.79 9.80
C LEU A 90 6.54 4.69 8.42
N LEU A 91 7.58 5.47 8.18
CA LEU A 91 8.33 5.49 6.93
C LEU A 91 9.81 5.23 7.21
N ARG A 92 10.43 4.36 6.42
CA ARG A 92 11.89 4.15 6.44
C ARG A 92 12.41 4.14 5.02
N LEU A 93 13.51 4.85 4.79
CA LEU A 93 14.28 4.72 3.56
C LEU A 93 15.11 3.44 3.66
N ILE A 94 15.04 2.59 2.66
CA ILE A 94 15.82 1.35 2.56
C ILE A 94 16.58 1.33 1.24
N ASP A 95 17.77 0.71 1.23
CA ASP A 95 18.72 0.77 0.12
C ASP A 95 18.24 0.01 -1.14
N GLY A 96 17.28 -0.89 -0.99
CA GLY A 96 16.74 -1.66 -2.11
C GLY A 96 15.40 -2.30 -1.82
N ARG A 97 14.77 -2.82 -2.88
CA ARG A 97 13.53 -3.59 -2.79
C ARG A 97 13.84 -5.09 -2.66
N ASP A 98 14.55 -5.46 -1.64
CA ASP A 98 14.94 -6.83 -1.31
C ASP A 98 14.59 -7.17 0.14
N SER A 99 14.63 -8.47 0.47
CA SER A 99 14.25 -8.96 1.79
C SER A 99 15.19 -8.51 2.91
N ASP A 100 16.47 -8.34 2.61
CA ASP A 100 17.48 -8.02 3.61
C ASP A 100 17.36 -6.56 4.03
N SER A 101 17.17 -5.64 3.07
CA SER A 101 16.91 -4.23 3.31
C SER A 101 15.62 -4.01 4.10
N VAL A 102 14.56 -4.76 3.79
CA VAL A 102 13.29 -4.73 4.54
C VAL A 102 13.50 -5.26 5.96
N GLU A 103 14.20 -6.38 6.13
CA GLU A 103 14.47 -6.96 7.45
C GLU A 103 15.26 -6.00 8.35
N PHE A 104 16.27 -5.32 7.79
CA PHE A 104 17.05 -4.33 8.53
C PHE A 104 16.17 -3.20 9.08
N ALA A 105 15.34 -2.58 8.23
CA ALA A 105 14.42 -1.53 8.64
C ALA A 105 13.38 -2.00 9.66
N LEU A 106 12.92 -3.26 9.55
CA LEU A 106 11.97 -3.83 10.49
C LEU A 106 12.60 -4.07 11.87
N ARG A 107 13.89 -4.36 11.95
CA ARG A 107 14.59 -4.45 13.26
C ARG A 107 14.55 -3.11 14.01
N GLU A 108 14.77 -2.00 13.31
CA GLU A 108 14.66 -0.67 13.90
C GLU A 108 13.21 -0.39 14.37
N ILE A 109 12.23 -0.68 13.50
CA ILE A 109 10.81 -0.50 13.85
C ILE A 109 10.40 -1.39 15.03
N LYS A 110 10.92 -2.61 15.13
CA LYS A 110 10.68 -3.50 16.29
C LYS A 110 11.23 -2.91 17.59
N LEU A 111 12.40 -2.31 17.56
CA LEU A 111 13.00 -1.68 18.75
C LEU A 111 12.16 -0.47 19.23
N GLU A 112 11.59 0.29 18.30
CA GLU A 112 10.79 1.48 18.62
C GLU A 112 9.33 1.15 18.99
N TRP A 113 8.72 0.15 18.31
CA TRP A 113 7.27 -0.08 18.27
C TRP A 113 6.87 -1.53 18.60
N GLY A 114 7.80 -2.38 19.05
CA GLY A 114 7.57 -3.83 19.18
C GLY A 114 6.27 -4.20 19.89
N ASP A 115 6.00 -3.61 21.04
CA ASP A 115 4.77 -3.86 21.82
C ASP A 115 3.48 -3.39 21.10
N CYS A 116 3.64 -2.56 20.08
CA CYS A 116 2.57 -2.00 19.29
C CYS A 116 2.35 -2.72 17.95
N LEU A 117 3.11 -3.76 17.65
CA LEU A 117 3.03 -4.53 16.41
C LEU A 117 2.29 -5.85 16.65
N ARG A 118 0.97 -5.85 16.64
CA ARG A 118 0.15 -7.06 16.87
C ARG A 118 -0.01 -7.89 15.60
N THR A 119 -0.33 -7.24 14.49
CA THR A 119 -0.41 -7.90 13.18
C THR A 119 0.17 -7.01 12.09
N ILE A 120 0.85 -7.62 11.14
CA ILE A 120 1.32 -6.96 9.93
C ILE A 120 0.71 -7.68 8.73
N THR A 121 0.11 -6.90 7.83
CA THR A 121 -0.40 -7.40 6.55
C THR A 121 0.44 -6.80 5.43
N ALA A 122 1.13 -7.66 4.67
CA ALA A 122 1.94 -7.26 3.52
C ALA A 122 1.35 -7.81 2.20
N ASP A 123 1.85 -7.34 1.07
CA ASP A 123 1.60 -8.06 -0.18
C ASP A 123 2.52 -9.29 -0.29
N ASN A 124 2.21 -10.15 -1.28
CA ASN A 124 3.01 -11.34 -1.53
C ASN A 124 4.20 -11.02 -2.46
N GLY A 125 4.90 -9.91 -2.20
CA GLY A 125 6.10 -9.51 -2.90
C GLY A 125 7.33 -10.31 -2.44
N PRO A 126 8.34 -10.51 -3.30
CA PRO A 126 9.57 -11.21 -2.92
C PRO A 126 10.31 -10.50 -1.79
N GLU A 127 10.21 -9.19 -1.70
CA GLU A 127 10.80 -8.37 -0.64
C GLU A 127 10.25 -8.67 0.75
N PHE A 128 9.06 -9.26 0.84
CA PHE A 128 8.40 -9.62 2.09
C PHE A 128 8.47 -11.10 2.42
N SER A 129 9.26 -11.88 1.68
CA SER A 129 9.35 -13.34 1.84
C SER A 129 9.92 -13.80 3.18
N THR A 130 10.70 -12.97 3.85
CA THR A 130 11.38 -13.27 5.12
C THR A 130 10.67 -12.70 6.36
N LEU A 131 9.50 -12.07 6.20
CA LEU A 131 8.79 -11.42 7.32
C LEU A 131 8.52 -12.35 8.51
N ASN A 132 8.12 -13.59 8.25
CA ASN A 132 7.89 -14.57 9.31
C ASN A 132 9.14 -14.80 10.17
N LYS A 133 10.32 -14.83 9.52
CA LYS A 133 11.61 -14.92 10.21
C LYS A 133 11.91 -13.67 11.05
N ALA A 134 11.64 -12.48 10.47
CA ALA A 134 11.92 -11.22 11.13
C ALA A 134 11.11 -11.02 12.44
N PHE A 135 9.97 -11.71 12.57
CA PHE A 135 9.06 -11.63 13.70
C PHE A 135 8.90 -12.94 14.48
N GLU A 136 9.76 -13.95 14.24
CA GLU A 136 9.69 -15.25 14.89
C GLU A 136 9.83 -15.18 16.43
N ASP A 137 10.53 -14.18 16.94
CA ASP A 137 10.78 -13.90 18.35
C ASP A 137 9.73 -12.98 19.01
N THR A 138 8.61 -12.71 18.35
CA THR A 138 7.56 -11.80 18.82
C THR A 138 6.17 -12.42 18.70
N ASP A 139 5.19 -11.84 19.40
CA ASP A 139 3.78 -12.21 19.29
C ASP A 139 3.07 -11.52 18.09
N THR A 140 3.83 -11.11 17.08
CA THR A 140 3.30 -10.42 15.91
C THR A 140 2.86 -11.42 14.85
N ASP A 141 1.57 -11.43 14.51
CA ASP A 141 1.05 -12.26 13.43
C ASP A 141 1.29 -11.62 12.05
N ILE A 142 1.78 -12.39 11.10
CA ILE A 142 2.05 -11.95 9.73
C ILE A 142 1.04 -12.54 8.76
N PHE A 143 0.39 -11.68 7.97
CA PHE A 143 -0.58 -12.06 6.95
C PHE A 143 -0.17 -11.54 5.57
N TYR A 144 -0.47 -12.32 4.53
CA TYR A 144 -0.18 -11.95 3.15
C TYR A 144 -1.47 -11.76 2.35
N ALA A 145 -1.56 -10.60 1.70
CA ALA A 145 -2.66 -10.30 0.79
C ALA A 145 -2.52 -11.07 -0.53
N HIS A 146 -3.64 -11.47 -1.10
CA HIS A 146 -3.64 -12.08 -2.42
C HIS A 146 -3.21 -11.08 -3.50
N SER A 147 -2.47 -11.58 -4.48
CA SER A 147 -2.11 -10.77 -5.65
C SER A 147 -3.38 -10.29 -6.36
N TYR A 148 -3.43 -8.98 -6.67
CA TYR A 148 -4.53 -8.33 -7.42
C TYR A 148 -5.84 -8.05 -6.67
N THR A 149 -5.94 -8.21 -5.37
CA THR A 149 -7.08 -7.77 -4.57
C THR A 149 -6.89 -6.33 -4.10
N SER A 150 -7.15 -5.36 -4.96
CA SER A 150 -7.00 -3.93 -4.64
C SER A 150 -8.01 -3.44 -3.59
N CYS A 151 -9.17 -4.11 -3.44
CA CYS A 151 -10.19 -3.76 -2.46
C CYS A 151 -9.71 -3.86 -1.01
N ASP A 152 -8.80 -4.78 -0.74
CA ASP A 152 -8.30 -5.08 0.61
C ASP A 152 -7.28 -4.05 1.12
N ARG A 153 -6.71 -3.25 0.20
CA ARG A 153 -5.59 -2.32 0.43
C ARG A 153 -5.94 -0.84 0.21
N GLY A 154 -7.21 -0.49 0.28
CA GLY A 154 -7.66 0.88 0.06
C GLY A 154 -7.02 1.93 0.99
N SER A 155 -6.52 1.51 2.16
CA SER A 155 -5.76 2.39 3.06
C SER A 155 -4.40 2.72 2.47
N ASN A 156 -3.66 1.73 1.96
CA ASN A 156 -2.34 1.90 1.38
C ASN A 156 -2.37 2.82 0.15
N GLU A 157 -3.37 2.68 -0.72
CA GLU A 157 -3.51 3.55 -1.89
C GLU A 157 -3.61 5.04 -1.53
N VAL A 158 -4.46 5.36 -0.54
CA VAL A 158 -4.63 6.75 -0.09
C VAL A 158 -3.33 7.29 0.51
N HIS A 159 -2.67 6.52 1.36
CA HIS A 159 -1.44 6.93 2.02
C HIS A 159 -0.26 6.98 1.03
N ASN A 160 -0.12 6.03 0.14
CA ASN A 160 0.87 6.07 -0.92
C ASN A 160 0.71 7.30 -1.82
N ARG A 161 -0.54 7.71 -2.12
CA ARG A 161 -0.80 8.97 -2.84
C ARG A 161 -0.32 10.19 -2.07
N MET A 162 -0.41 10.18 -0.74
CA MET A 162 0.10 11.27 0.09
C MET A 162 1.62 11.33 0.09
N ILE A 163 2.29 10.18 0.20
CA ILE A 163 3.75 10.05 0.08
C ILE A 163 4.21 10.51 -1.32
N ARG A 164 3.46 10.16 -2.36
CA ARG A 164 3.73 10.51 -3.76
C ARG A 164 3.67 12.01 -4.07
N ARG A 165 3.19 12.84 -3.16
CA ARG A 165 3.27 14.31 -3.30
C ARG A 165 4.69 14.82 -3.09
N ASP A 166 5.46 14.17 -2.21
CA ASP A 166 6.84 14.53 -1.91
C ASP A 166 7.81 13.69 -2.76
N TYR A 167 7.42 12.45 -3.09
CA TYR A 167 8.23 11.48 -3.84
C TYR A 167 7.47 11.01 -5.08
N PRO A 168 7.44 11.77 -6.17
CA PRO A 168 6.71 11.45 -7.39
C PRO A 168 7.20 10.14 -8.02
N LYS A 169 6.29 9.48 -8.71
CA LYS A 169 6.62 8.25 -9.43
C LYS A 169 7.53 8.54 -10.62
N GLY A 170 8.63 7.81 -10.74
CA GLY A 170 9.59 7.96 -11.83
C GLY A 170 10.79 8.83 -11.46
N GLU A 171 10.80 9.45 -10.29
CA GLU A 171 11.96 10.15 -9.74
C GLU A 171 12.81 9.20 -8.90
N SER A 172 14.12 9.43 -8.85
CA SER A 172 15.05 8.65 -8.02
C SER A 172 14.86 8.97 -6.54
N LEU A 173 15.01 7.96 -5.68
CA LEU A 173 15.05 8.13 -4.24
C LEU A 173 16.48 8.05 -3.67
N ASP A 174 17.49 7.84 -4.51
CA ASP A 174 18.89 7.71 -4.05
C ASP A 174 19.47 9.02 -3.47
N ASP A 175 18.94 10.16 -3.91
CA ASP A 175 19.32 11.48 -3.40
C ASP A 175 18.52 11.88 -2.15
N VAL A 176 17.59 11.05 -1.70
CA VAL A 176 16.73 11.30 -0.54
C VAL A 176 17.44 10.82 0.72
N SER A 177 17.50 11.67 1.74
CA SER A 177 18.06 11.28 3.03
C SER A 177 17.00 10.63 3.95
N PRO A 178 17.41 9.73 4.88
CA PRO A 178 16.52 9.19 5.89
C PRO A 178 15.79 10.26 6.71
N SER A 179 16.47 11.38 7.00
CA SER A 179 15.89 12.50 7.74
C SER A 179 14.75 13.20 6.98
N GLN A 180 14.84 13.30 5.66
CA GLN A 180 13.74 13.82 4.82
C GLN A 180 12.53 12.90 4.85
N VAL A 181 12.73 11.57 4.83
CA VAL A 181 11.66 10.59 4.93
C VAL A 181 10.98 10.66 6.30
N LEU A 182 11.74 10.82 7.39
CA LEU A 182 11.19 11.01 8.73
C LEU A 182 10.42 12.34 8.83
N ALA A 183 10.92 13.43 8.28
CA ALA A 183 10.20 14.71 8.24
C ALA A 183 8.87 14.58 7.47
N THR A 184 8.84 13.83 6.39
CA THR A 184 7.60 13.50 5.66
C THR A 184 6.65 12.67 6.53
N GLN A 185 7.13 11.67 7.27
CA GLN A 185 6.35 10.89 8.22
C GLN A 185 5.68 11.81 9.24
N ASP A 186 6.44 12.70 9.87
CA ASP A 186 5.94 13.60 10.92
C ASP A 186 4.90 14.56 10.36
N ARG A 187 5.15 15.14 9.20
CA ARG A 187 4.19 15.98 8.49
C ARG A 187 2.89 15.23 8.18
N LEU A 188 2.99 14.00 7.66
CA LEU A 188 1.82 13.18 7.34
C LEU A 188 1.03 12.77 8.59
N ASN A 189 1.72 12.46 9.68
CA ASN A 189 1.10 12.14 10.96
C ASN A 189 0.51 13.38 11.66
N GLY A 190 1.02 14.56 11.39
CA GLY A 190 0.45 15.83 11.88
C GLY A 190 -0.86 16.25 11.19
N LEU A 191 -1.20 15.67 10.04
CA LEU A 191 -2.40 16.05 9.29
C LEU A 191 -3.67 15.55 9.96
N PRO A 192 -4.72 16.41 10.08
CA PRO A 192 -6.01 16.00 10.62
C PRO A 192 -6.71 15.00 9.67
N ARG A 193 -7.36 14.00 10.23
CA ARG A 193 -8.05 12.95 9.49
C ARG A 193 -9.54 13.01 9.72
N ARG A 194 -10.36 13.12 8.68
CA ARG A 194 -11.82 13.08 8.79
C ARG A 194 -12.32 11.84 9.54
N LYS A 195 -11.65 10.69 9.36
CA LYS A 195 -11.99 9.43 10.05
C LYS A 195 -11.65 9.44 11.55
N LEU A 196 -10.90 10.42 12.03
CA LEU A 196 -10.50 10.62 13.42
C LEU A 196 -11.16 11.90 14.00
N ASP A 197 -12.30 12.30 13.45
CA ASP A 197 -13.00 13.53 13.83
C ASP A 197 -12.07 14.75 13.74
N TYR A 198 -11.31 14.83 12.66
CA TYR A 198 -10.31 15.87 12.36
C TYR A 198 -9.16 15.96 13.36
N ARG A 199 -8.95 14.94 14.20
CA ARG A 199 -7.72 14.80 14.97
C ARG A 199 -6.59 14.20 14.13
N SER A 200 -5.35 14.48 14.52
CA SER A 200 -4.16 13.83 13.94
C SER A 200 -3.94 12.44 14.55
N PRO A 201 -3.25 11.52 13.86
CA PRO A 201 -2.90 10.20 14.40
C PRO A 201 -2.32 10.22 15.82
N PRO A 202 -1.30 11.04 16.16
CA PRO A 202 -0.77 11.12 17.52
C PRO A 202 -1.78 11.58 18.58
N GLY A 203 -2.79 12.33 18.21
CA GLY A 203 -3.84 12.81 19.13
C GLY A 203 -4.92 11.77 19.46
N VAL A 204 -4.76 10.51 18.99
CA VAL A 204 -5.74 9.41 19.16
C VAL A 204 -5.13 8.19 19.83
N PHE A 205 -3.85 8.26 20.24
CA PHE A 205 -3.17 7.26 21.06
C PHE A 205 -3.67 7.29 22.48
#